data_8deb706c6d0a212a120054177087d97f
#
_entry.id   8deb706c6d0a212a120054177087d97f
#
_cell.length_a   1.000
_cell.length_b   1.000
_cell.length_c   1.000
_cell.angle_alpha   90.00
_cell.angle_beta   90.00
_cell.angle_gamma   90.00
#
_symmetry.space_group_name_H-M   'P 1'
#
loop_
_entity.id
_entity.type
_entity.pdbx_description
1 polymer ?
#
loop_
_entity_poly.entity_id
_entity_poly.type
_entity_poly.pdbx_seq_one_letter_code
_entity_poly.pdbx_strand_id
1 'polypeptide(L)'
;KLNLLFNELGWTYKPRHGKGWTATKQGKKQGAKARKVKSSGVPYLVWPEKIIRSRVLRRAVADFKGEALPKSSSNSSSSDSLDYEDFRKKYPANYRCMDGHYVRSRAEVMIDNWLYTNGIAHAYERKLPIESDVYSDFYIKEGNVYIEFWGMESDEKYAKRKAVKQKEYSDHEFNLIELN
;
A
#
# COMPACT_ATOMS: atom_id res chain seq x y z
N LYS A 1 3.26 5.03 -19.52
CA LYS A 1 2.09 4.72 -18.67
C LYS A 1 2.37 3.54 -17.71
N LEU A 2 2.90 2.40 -18.18
CA LEU A 2 3.15 1.22 -17.33
C LEU A 2 4.10 1.47 -16.16
N ASN A 3 5.20 2.22 -16.39
CA ASN A 3 6.14 2.55 -15.32
C ASN A 3 5.52 3.45 -14.23
N LEU A 4 4.54 4.29 -14.58
CA LEU A 4 3.80 5.08 -13.59
C LEU A 4 2.94 4.17 -12.72
N LEU A 5 2.26 3.19 -13.31
CA LEU A 5 1.48 2.20 -12.57
C LEU A 5 2.36 1.38 -11.61
N PHE A 6 3.54 0.93 -12.08
CA PHE A 6 4.49 0.25 -11.20
C PHE A 6 5.06 1.15 -10.10
N ASN A 7 5.15 2.45 -10.35
CA ASN A 7 5.51 3.42 -9.31
C ASN A 7 4.39 3.59 -8.28
N GLU A 8 3.12 3.63 -8.70
CA GLU A 8 1.97 3.65 -7.78
C GLU A 8 1.92 2.41 -6.90
N LEU A 9 2.31 1.25 -7.43
CA LEU A 9 2.42 0.00 -6.67
C LEU A 9 3.69 -0.06 -5.78
N GLY A 10 4.52 0.99 -5.78
CA GLY A 10 5.77 0.99 -5.05
C GLY A 10 6.82 0.02 -5.58
N TRP A 11 6.65 -0.52 -6.80
CA TRP A 11 7.60 -1.47 -7.40
C TRP A 11 8.76 -0.80 -8.13
N THR A 12 8.58 0.46 -8.52
CA THR A 12 9.61 1.27 -9.19
C THR A 12 9.66 2.68 -8.63
N TYR A 13 10.78 3.32 -8.84
CA TYR A 13 10.92 4.76 -8.59
C TYR A 13 11.78 5.41 -9.66
N LYS A 14 11.63 6.72 -9.81
CA LYS A 14 12.47 7.53 -10.68
C LYS A 14 13.54 8.20 -9.80
N PRO A 15 14.83 7.91 -9.98
CA PRO A 15 15.88 8.53 -9.17
C PRO A 15 15.95 10.04 -9.43
N ARG A 16 16.27 10.82 -8.41
CA ARG A 16 16.44 12.29 -8.52
C ARG A 16 17.52 12.66 -9.53
N HIS A 17 18.62 11.91 -9.52
CA HIS A 17 19.74 12.07 -10.45
C HIS A 17 19.89 10.79 -11.26
N GLY A 18 19.71 10.89 -12.59
CA GLY A 18 19.85 9.75 -13.48
C GLY A 18 18.72 9.61 -14.49
N LYS A 19 18.95 8.77 -15.49
CA LYS A 19 17.97 8.45 -16.52
C LYS A 19 17.34 7.08 -16.25
N GLY A 20 16.05 6.95 -16.57
CA GLY A 20 15.35 5.67 -16.48
C GLY A 20 14.66 5.41 -15.13
N TRP A 21 14.08 4.22 -15.00
CA TRP A 21 13.39 3.74 -13.83
C TRP A 21 14.20 2.69 -13.09
N THR A 22 14.12 2.72 -11.77
CA THR A 22 14.83 1.78 -10.89
C THR A 22 13.81 0.96 -10.11
N ALA A 23 14.11 -0.33 -9.91
CA ALA A 23 13.26 -1.20 -9.11
C ALA A 23 13.51 -0.96 -7.61
N THR A 24 12.43 -0.86 -6.84
CA THR A 24 12.46 -0.91 -5.39
C THR A 24 12.78 -2.33 -4.91
N LYS A 25 12.92 -2.53 -3.60
CA LYS A 25 13.00 -3.88 -3.01
C LYS A 25 11.79 -4.73 -3.41
N GLN A 26 10.59 -4.14 -3.34
CA GLN A 26 9.34 -4.78 -3.78
C GLN A 26 9.39 -5.18 -5.26
N GLY A 27 9.77 -4.25 -6.14
CA GLY A 27 9.89 -4.55 -7.56
C GLY A 27 10.86 -5.70 -7.85
N LYS A 28 11.97 -5.79 -7.12
CA LYS A 28 12.91 -6.91 -7.22
C LYS A 28 12.28 -8.24 -6.77
N LYS A 29 11.49 -8.24 -5.68
CA LYS A 29 10.72 -9.43 -5.23
C LYS A 29 9.70 -9.88 -6.29
N GLN A 30 9.09 -8.94 -7.01
CA GLN A 30 8.22 -9.24 -8.14
C GLN A 30 8.99 -9.70 -9.39
N GLY A 31 10.31 -9.77 -9.33
CA GLY A 31 11.19 -10.29 -10.38
C GLY A 31 11.70 -9.24 -11.36
N ALA A 32 11.62 -7.95 -11.02
CA ALA A 32 12.21 -6.89 -11.83
C ALA A 32 13.73 -7.06 -11.95
N LYS A 33 14.25 -6.99 -13.16
CA LYS A 33 15.69 -7.03 -13.47
C LYS A 33 16.08 -5.78 -14.24
N ALA A 34 17.15 -5.11 -13.80
CA ALA A 34 17.69 -3.97 -14.50
C ALA A 34 18.54 -4.43 -15.71
N ARG A 35 18.33 -3.79 -16.84
CA ARG A 35 19.16 -3.92 -18.04
C ARG A 35 19.54 -2.53 -18.55
N LYS A 36 20.53 -2.45 -19.42
CA LYS A 36 20.97 -1.20 -20.06
C LYS A 36 20.74 -1.28 -21.57
N VAL A 37 20.29 -0.19 -22.15
CA VAL A 37 20.21 -0.05 -23.61
C VAL A 37 21.65 0.01 -24.16
N LYS A 38 21.99 -0.84 -25.12
CA LYS A 38 23.36 -0.96 -25.66
C LYS A 38 23.91 0.35 -26.23
N SER A 39 23.06 1.13 -26.91
CA SER A 39 23.46 2.36 -27.60
C SER A 39 23.58 3.57 -26.69
N SER A 40 22.74 3.69 -25.65
CA SER A 40 22.66 4.90 -24.79
C SER A 40 23.07 4.67 -23.35
N GLY A 41 23.29 3.41 -22.93
CA GLY A 41 23.57 3.07 -21.54
C GLY A 41 22.43 3.31 -20.57
N VAL A 42 21.26 3.78 -21.04
CA VAL A 42 20.10 4.10 -20.19
C VAL A 42 19.56 2.82 -19.56
N PRO A 43 19.39 2.79 -18.23
CA PRO A 43 18.80 1.64 -17.56
C PRO A 43 17.31 1.51 -17.85
N TYR A 44 16.85 0.29 -18.05
CA TYR A 44 15.43 -0.06 -18.12
C TYR A 44 15.16 -1.35 -17.33
N LEU A 45 13.91 -1.55 -16.94
CA LEU A 45 13.49 -2.71 -16.19
C LEU A 45 12.79 -3.72 -17.09
N VAL A 46 13.14 -4.98 -16.92
CA VAL A 46 12.44 -6.12 -17.51
C VAL A 46 11.75 -6.89 -16.41
N TRP A 47 10.57 -7.41 -16.72
CA TRP A 47 9.70 -8.11 -15.79
C TRP A 47 9.43 -9.53 -16.30
N PRO A 48 9.30 -10.52 -15.42
CA PRO A 48 8.93 -11.86 -15.84
C PRO A 48 7.48 -11.86 -16.37
N GLU A 49 7.20 -12.71 -17.36
CA GLU A 49 5.86 -12.81 -17.93
C GLU A 49 4.77 -13.10 -16.90
N LYS A 50 5.12 -13.90 -15.89
CA LYS A 50 4.20 -14.21 -14.77
C LYS A 50 3.62 -12.98 -14.05
N ILE A 51 4.26 -11.79 -14.18
CA ILE A 51 3.75 -10.56 -13.54
C ILE A 51 2.35 -10.18 -14.02
N ILE A 52 1.99 -10.54 -15.26
CA ILE A 52 0.67 -10.28 -15.85
C ILE A 52 -0.44 -11.03 -15.09
N ARG A 53 -0.09 -12.14 -14.44
CA ARG A 53 -1.02 -12.93 -13.63
C ARG A 53 -1.18 -12.41 -12.21
N SER A 54 -0.35 -11.47 -11.78
CA SER A 54 -0.45 -10.85 -10.44
C SER A 54 -1.82 -10.22 -10.25
N ARG A 55 -2.50 -10.61 -9.17
CA ARG A 55 -3.78 -10.03 -8.75
C ARG A 55 -3.65 -8.54 -8.45
N VAL A 56 -2.53 -8.17 -7.82
CA VAL A 56 -2.18 -6.78 -7.50
C VAL A 56 -2.11 -5.93 -8.76
N LEU A 57 -1.36 -6.39 -9.79
CA LEU A 57 -1.23 -5.66 -11.04
C LEU A 57 -2.57 -5.55 -11.77
N ARG A 58 -3.34 -6.65 -11.86
CA ARG A 58 -4.64 -6.63 -12.53
C ARG A 58 -5.62 -5.67 -11.86
N ARG A 59 -5.63 -5.64 -10.51
CA ARG A 59 -6.44 -4.67 -9.76
C ARG A 59 -6.02 -3.24 -10.09
N ALA A 60 -4.75 -2.92 -9.99
CA ALA A 60 -4.24 -1.59 -10.30
C ALA A 60 -4.52 -1.15 -11.74
N VAL A 61 -4.50 -2.08 -12.69
CA VAL A 61 -4.89 -1.80 -14.10
C VAL A 61 -6.38 -1.50 -14.21
N ALA A 62 -7.24 -2.25 -13.52
CA ALA A 62 -8.68 -2.03 -13.52
C ALA A 62 -9.02 -0.68 -12.87
N ASP A 63 -8.43 -0.36 -11.73
CA ASP A 63 -8.59 0.93 -11.04
C ASP A 63 -8.16 2.09 -11.95
N PHE A 64 -7.03 1.93 -12.64
CA PHE A 64 -6.53 2.94 -13.59
C PHE A 64 -7.45 3.17 -14.78
N LYS A 65 -8.17 2.13 -15.21
CA LYS A 65 -9.15 2.21 -16.30
C LYS A 65 -10.53 2.68 -15.83
N GLY A 66 -10.78 2.74 -14.52
CA GLY A 66 -12.11 2.96 -13.96
C GLY A 66 -13.05 1.76 -14.13
N GLU A 67 -12.51 0.57 -14.37
CA GLU A 67 -13.28 -0.66 -14.51
C GLU A 67 -13.51 -1.27 -13.11
N ALA A 68 -14.76 -1.55 -12.76
CA ALA A 68 -15.05 -2.36 -11.60
C ALA A 68 -14.50 -3.77 -11.83
N LEU A 69 -13.61 -4.23 -10.94
CA LEU A 69 -13.19 -5.64 -10.97
C LEU A 69 -14.43 -6.52 -10.77
N PRO A 70 -14.64 -7.55 -11.60
CA PRO A 70 -15.64 -8.55 -11.30
C PRO A 70 -15.32 -9.10 -9.91
N LYS A 71 -16.31 -9.08 -9.01
CA LYS A 71 -16.18 -9.72 -7.70
C LYS A 71 -15.80 -11.16 -7.99
N SER A 72 -14.53 -11.50 -7.85
CA SER A 72 -14.10 -12.87 -8.01
C SER A 72 -14.81 -13.67 -6.93
N SER A 73 -15.63 -14.63 -7.36
CA SER A 73 -16.11 -15.72 -6.52
C SER A 73 -14.91 -16.61 -6.17
N SER A 74 -13.97 -16.05 -5.43
CA SER A 74 -12.92 -16.82 -4.79
C SER A 74 -13.48 -17.29 -3.46
N ASN A 75 -13.88 -18.57 -3.42
CA ASN A 75 -13.99 -19.35 -2.20
C ASN A 75 -12.60 -19.51 -1.53
N SER A 76 -11.88 -18.44 -1.35
CA SER A 76 -10.82 -18.36 -0.37
C SER A 76 -11.44 -17.72 0.87
N SER A 77 -12.04 -18.58 1.68
CA SER A 77 -12.40 -18.31 3.08
C SER A 77 -11.12 -18.04 3.88
N SER A 78 -10.47 -16.92 3.62
CA SER A 78 -9.58 -16.34 4.61
C SER A 78 -10.48 -15.58 5.56
N SER A 79 -10.58 -16.05 6.80
CA SER A 79 -11.30 -15.45 7.92
C SER A 79 -10.95 -13.97 8.12
N ASP A 80 -9.83 -13.53 7.61
CA ASP A 80 -9.27 -12.19 7.79
C ASP A 80 -9.98 -11.08 6.99
N SER A 81 -10.52 -11.39 5.79
CA SER A 81 -11.23 -10.38 4.98
C SER A 81 -12.63 -10.04 5.53
N LEU A 82 -13.31 -11.05 6.10
CA LEU A 82 -14.61 -10.86 6.76
C LEU A 82 -14.46 -10.05 8.05
N ASP A 83 -13.39 -10.27 8.80
CA ASP A 83 -13.11 -9.58 10.07
C ASP A 83 -12.80 -8.07 9.82
N TYR A 84 -12.20 -7.71 8.68
CA TYR A 84 -11.91 -6.32 8.33
C TYR A 84 -13.16 -5.53 7.89
N GLU A 85 -14.03 -6.14 7.10
CA GLU A 85 -15.31 -5.50 6.72
C GLU A 85 -16.25 -5.35 7.93
N ASP A 86 -16.29 -6.32 8.81
CA ASP A 86 -17.07 -6.25 10.05
C ASP A 86 -16.51 -5.21 11.01
N PHE A 87 -15.18 -5.06 11.08
CA PHE A 87 -14.53 -3.98 11.82
C PHE A 87 -14.93 -2.60 11.29
N ARG A 88 -14.93 -2.41 9.97
CA ARG A 88 -15.35 -1.16 9.33
C ARG A 88 -16.79 -0.79 9.60
N LYS A 89 -17.69 -1.77 9.61
CA LYS A 89 -19.10 -1.57 9.95
C LYS A 89 -19.27 -1.19 11.41
N LYS A 90 -18.51 -1.84 12.30
CA LYS A 90 -18.58 -1.59 13.75
C LYS A 90 -18.01 -0.23 14.13
N TYR A 91 -16.96 0.21 13.45
CA TYR A 91 -16.26 1.48 13.69
C TYR A 91 -16.25 2.34 12.43
N PRO A 92 -17.36 3.04 12.12
CA PRO A 92 -17.42 3.89 10.93
C PRO A 92 -16.51 5.10 11.06
N ALA A 93 -15.99 5.59 9.92
CA ALA A 93 -15.15 6.79 9.86
C ALA A 93 -16.03 8.04 10.02
N ASN A 94 -16.16 8.53 11.25
CA ASN A 94 -17.09 9.62 11.62
C ASN A 94 -16.35 10.91 12.03
N TYR A 95 -15.04 10.88 12.19
CA TYR A 95 -14.27 12.03 12.62
C TYR A 95 -13.69 12.76 11.41
N ARG A 96 -14.12 14.00 11.20
CA ARG A 96 -13.66 14.82 10.09
C ARG A 96 -12.32 15.48 10.41
N CYS A 97 -11.37 15.36 9.48
CA CYS A 97 -10.06 16.00 9.52
C CYS A 97 -10.05 17.38 8.81
N MET A 98 -8.97 18.14 8.96
CA MET A 98 -8.82 19.49 8.40
C MET A 98 -8.76 19.49 6.88
N ASP A 99 -8.20 18.47 6.27
CA ASP A 99 -8.14 18.29 4.81
C ASP A 99 -9.43 17.72 4.19
N GLY A 100 -10.39 17.35 5.04
CA GLY A 100 -11.69 16.81 4.64
C GLY A 100 -11.81 15.29 4.71
N HIS A 101 -10.76 14.56 5.02
CA HIS A 101 -10.83 13.13 5.29
C HIS A 101 -11.77 12.83 6.47
N TYR A 102 -12.36 11.64 6.45
CA TYR A 102 -13.08 11.08 7.58
C TYR A 102 -12.33 9.85 8.08
N VAL A 103 -11.99 9.84 9.36
CA VAL A 103 -11.21 8.80 10.02
C VAL A 103 -12.00 8.16 11.17
N ARG A 104 -11.51 7.05 11.75
CA ARG A 104 -12.24 6.25 12.73
C ARG A 104 -11.97 6.61 14.17
N SER A 105 -10.87 7.27 14.45
CA SER A 105 -10.46 7.61 15.81
C SER A 105 -9.95 9.04 15.94
N ARG A 106 -9.95 9.57 17.16
CA ARG A 106 -9.38 10.90 17.46
C ARG A 106 -7.86 10.91 17.28
N ALA A 107 -7.18 9.80 17.55
CA ALA A 107 -5.75 9.69 17.31
C ALA A 107 -5.43 9.80 15.81
N GLU A 108 -6.21 9.16 14.96
CA GLU A 108 -6.07 9.29 13.51
C GLU A 108 -6.34 10.72 13.03
N VAL A 109 -7.30 11.46 13.65
CA VAL A 109 -7.49 12.90 13.36
C VAL A 109 -6.22 13.71 13.68
N MET A 110 -5.55 13.41 14.79
CA MET A 110 -4.31 14.11 15.15
C MET A 110 -3.19 13.83 14.16
N ILE A 111 -3.05 12.58 13.73
CA ILE A 111 -2.04 12.17 12.73
C ILE A 111 -2.34 12.83 11.37
N ASP A 112 -3.57 12.72 10.88
CA ASP A 112 -4.02 13.30 9.61
C ASP A 112 -3.79 14.81 9.58
N ASN A 113 -4.29 15.52 10.59
CA ASN A 113 -4.12 16.97 10.71
C ASN A 113 -2.65 17.38 10.81
N TRP A 114 -1.81 16.59 11.49
CA TRP A 114 -0.39 16.86 11.56
C TRP A 114 0.28 16.70 10.18
N LEU A 115 -0.04 15.63 9.46
CA LEU A 115 0.45 15.40 8.09
C LEU A 115 0.02 16.55 7.17
N TYR A 116 -1.26 16.93 7.21
CA TYR A 116 -1.82 18.02 6.40
C TYR A 116 -1.16 19.37 6.70
N THR A 117 -1.04 19.76 7.97
CA THR A 117 -0.45 21.04 8.36
C THR A 117 1.04 21.15 8.05
N ASN A 118 1.74 20.02 7.95
CA ASN A 118 3.13 19.96 7.50
C ASN A 118 3.28 19.79 5.98
N GLY A 119 2.19 19.87 5.21
CA GLY A 119 2.23 19.77 3.75
C GLY A 119 2.62 18.39 3.23
N ILE A 120 2.43 17.33 4.04
CA ILE A 120 2.76 15.96 3.68
C ILE A 120 1.54 15.33 3.01
N ALA A 121 1.63 15.12 1.69
CA ALA A 121 0.58 14.42 0.95
C ALA A 121 0.47 12.96 1.39
N HIS A 122 -0.71 12.57 1.83
CA HIS A 122 -0.98 11.25 2.39
C HIS A 122 -2.31 10.68 1.92
N ALA A 123 -2.52 9.39 2.13
CA ALA A 123 -3.79 8.71 1.91
C ALA A 123 -4.19 7.95 3.17
N TYR A 124 -5.46 8.04 3.53
CA TYR A 124 -6.06 7.28 4.63
C TYR A 124 -6.54 5.90 4.16
N GLU A 125 -6.38 4.87 4.98
CA GLU A 125 -6.79 3.48 4.72
C GLU A 125 -6.36 2.95 3.33
N ARG A 126 -5.10 3.15 2.98
CA ARG A 126 -4.59 2.61 1.72
C ARG A 126 -4.36 1.09 1.81
N LYS A 127 -4.93 0.36 0.85
CA LYS A 127 -4.65 -1.06 0.69
C LYS A 127 -3.19 -1.29 0.32
N LEU A 128 -2.52 -2.23 0.99
CA LEU A 128 -1.18 -2.64 0.64
C LEU A 128 -1.14 -3.31 -0.75
N PRO A 129 -0.10 -3.10 -1.54
CA PRO A 129 0.06 -3.71 -2.87
C PRO A 129 0.54 -5.16 -2.76
N ILE A 130 -0.22 -5.98 -2.03
CA ILE A 130 0.00 -7.41 -1.78
C ILE A 130 -1.25 -8.21 -2.12
N GLU A 131 -1.17 -9.54 -2.13
CA GLU A 131 -2.30 -10.39 -2.46
C GLU A 131 -3.37 -10.43 -1.36
N SER A 132 -2.97 -10.27 -0.10
CA SER A 132 -3.88 -10.18 1.06
C SER A 132 -4.60 -8.82 1.14
N ASP A 133 -5.76 -8.81 1.79
CA ASP A 133 -6.59 -7.62 1.95
C ASP A 133 -6.22 -6.84 3.22
N VAL A 134 -4.98 -6.34 3.27
CA VAL A 134 -4.46 -5.53 4.36
C VAL A 134 -4.45 -4.05 3.98
N TYR A 135 -4.84 -3.20 4.93
CA TYR A 135 -4.90 -1.74 4.76
C TYR A 135 -4.05 -1.07 5.83
N SER A 136 -3.28 -0.06 5.44
CA SER A 136 -2.58 0.82 6.39
C SER A 136 -3.51 1.89 6.93
N ASP A 137 -3.21 2.44 8.10
CA ASP A 137 -3.95 3.60 8.59
C ASP A 137 -3.62 4.82 7.71
N PHE A 138 -2.34 5.08 7.46
CA PHE A 138 -1.91 6.13 6.53
C PHE A 138 -0.80 5.64 5.61
N TYR A 139 -0.71 6.30 4.47
CA TYR A 139 0.35 6.07 3.49
C TYR A 139 0.86 7.40 2.95
N ILE A 140 2.18 7.58 2.98
CA ILE A 140 2.90 8.70 2.39
C ILE A 140 3.59 8.23 1.13
N LYS A 141 3.19 8.79 -0.01
CA LYS A 141 3.75 8.40 -1.31
C LYS A 141 5.22 8.76 -1.43
N GLU A 142 5.63 9.88 -0.88
CA GLU A 142 7.03 10.28 -0.85
C GLU A 142 7.80 9.36 0.12
N GLY A 143 8.64 8.50 -0.44
CA GLY A 143 9.37 7.47 0.30
C GLY A 143 8.64 6.13 0.46
N ASN A 144 7.40 5.98 -0.01
CA ASN A 144 6.58 4.77 0.16
C ASN A 144 6.52 4.34 1.64
N VAL A 145 6.12 5.26 2.50
CA VAL A 145 6.05 5.05 3.95
C VAL A 145 4.62 4.75 4.35
N TYR A 146 4.43 3.70 5.12
CA TYR A 146 3.17 3.34 5.76
C TYR A 146 3.21 3.75 7.23
N ILE A 147 2.08 4.19 7.77
CA ILE A 147 1.95 4.55 9.18
C ILE A 147 0.82 3.71 9.77
N GLU A 148 1.07 3.12 10.93
CA GLU A 148 0.10 2.39 11.75
C GLU A 148 0.05 2.99 13.13
N PHE A 149 -1.15 3.19 13.64
CA PHE A 149 -1.40 3.60 15.02
C PHE A 149 -1.93 2.43 15.85
N TRP A 150 -1.22 2.05 16.90
CA TRP A 150 -1.55 0.91 17.75
C TRP A 150 -2.16 1.38 19.08
N GLY A 151 -3.47 1.60 19.10
CA GLY A 151 -4.16 2.22 20.25
C GLY A 151 -4.81 1.30 21.27
N MET A 152 -4.85 -0.03 21.04
CA MET A 152 -5.62 -0.96 21.88
C MET A 152 -4.82 -2.22 22.26
N GLU A 153 -3.67 -2.03 22.92
CA GLU A 153 -2.76 -3.14 23.23
C GLU A 153 -3.31 -4.16 24.24
N SER A 154 -4.35 -3.82 25.00
CA SER A 154 -4.98 -4.69 26.02
C SER A 154 -5.96 -5.74 25.46
N ASP A 155 -6.31 -5.70 24.18
CA ASP A 155 -7.22 -6.65 23.53
C ASP A 155 -6.43 -7.74 22.81
N GLU A 156 -6.61 -9.01 23.23
CA GLU A 156 -5.92 -10.16 22.61
C GLU A 156 -6.23 -10.33 21.11
N LYS A 157 -7.46 -10.04 20.67
CA LYS A 157 -7.83 -10.11 19.26
C LYS A 157 -7.11 -9.03 18.46
N TYR A 158 -6.98 -7.85 19.06
CA TYR A 158 -6.25 -6.74 18.48
C TYR A 158 -4.75 -7.06 18.38
N ALA A 159 -4.15 -7.61 19.44
CA ALA A 159 -2.75 -8.02 19.44
C ALA A 159 -2.44 -9.06 18.34
N LYS A 160 -3.32 -10.05 18.13
CA LYS A 160 -3.18 -11.02 17.04
C LYS A 160 -3.22 -10.36 15.66
N ARG A 161 -4.16 -9.44 15.44
CA ARG A 161 -4.25 -8.66 14.17
C ARG A 161 -3.03 -7.79 13.94
N LYS A 162 -2.53 -7.12 15.00
CA LYS A 162 -1.29 -6.35 14.97
C LYS A 162 -0.12 -7.22 14.51
N ALA A 163 0.05 -8.39 15.11
CA ALA A 163 1.14 -9.33 14.77
C ALA A 163 1.07 -9.79 13.30
N VAL A 164 -0.13 -10.10 12.80
CA VAL A 164 -0.33 -10.47 11.38
C VAL A 164 0.03 -9.30 10.46
N LYS A 165 -0.44 -8.10 10.77
CA LYS A 165 -0.14 -6.89 10.01
C LYS A 165 1.36 -6.58 10.00
N GLN A 166 2.02 -6.61 11.16
CA GLN A 166 3.47 -6.40 11.29
C GLN A 166 4.27 -7.42 10.47
N LYS A 167 3.82 -8.68 10.47
CA LYS A 167 4.43 -9.73 9.65
C LYS A 167 4.32 -9.41 8.15
N GLU A 168 3.16 -8.98 7.67
CA GLU A 168 2.98 -8.57 6.26
C GLU A 168 3.91 -7.41 5.89
N TYR A 169 4.05 -6.41 6.75
CA TYR A 169 5.00 -5.31 6.53
C TYR A 169 6.45 -5.79 6.46
N SER A 170 6.83 -6.67 7.38
CA SER A 170 8.18 -7.25 7.44
C SER A 170 8.48 -8.16 6.24
N ASP A 171 7.59 -9.11 5.94
CA ASP A 171 7.76 -10.08 4.86
C ASP A 171 7.88 -9.40 3.50
N HIS A 172 7.21 -8.27 3.33
CA HIS A 172 7.26 -7.47 2.10
C HIS A 172 8.27 -6.33 2.15
N GLU A 173 9.02 -6.16 3.25
CA GLU A 173 10.01 -5.10 3.46
C GLU A 173 9.44 -3.69 3.19
N PHE A 174 8.23 -3.41 3.63
CA PHE A 174 7.65 -2.07 3.53
C PHE A 174 8.26 -1.13 4.57
N ASN A 175 8.37 0.15 4.22
CA ASN A 175 8.77 1.17 5.19
C ASN A 175 7.58 1.45 6.11
N LEU A 176 7.66 1.04 7.36
CA LEU A 176 6.61 1.20 8.36
C LEU A 176 7.07 2.16 9.46
N ILE A 177 6.18 3.08 9.82
CA ILE A 177 6.25 3.88 11.05
C ILE A 177 5.12 3.40 11.95
N GLU A 178 5.48 2.96 13.16
CA GLU A 178 4.54 2.53 14.17
C GLU A 178 4.40 3.62 15.23
N LEU A 179 3.16 3.98 15.55
CA LEU A 179 2.78 4.95 16.58
C LEU A 179 1.96 4.27 17.66
N ASN A 180 2.19 4.64 18.93
CA ASN A 180 1.50 4.12 20.11
C ASN A 180 0.91 5.27 20.93
#